data_b79da1c8ae79ef05d107a5d8f323e511
#
_entry.id   b79da1c8ae79ef05d107a5d8f323e511
#
_cell.length_a   1.000
_cell.length_b   1.000
_cell.length_c   1.000
_cell.angle_alpha   90.00
_cell.angle_beta   90.00
_cell.angle_gamma   90.00
#
_symmetry.space_group_name_H-M   'P 1'
#
loop_
_entity.id
_entity.type
_entity.pdbx_description
1 polymer ?
#
loop_
_entity_poly.entity_id
_entity_poly.type
_entity_poly.pdbx_seq_one_letter_code
_entity_poly.pdbx_strand_id
1 'polypeptide(L)'
;MSTQQAKHIPRKMLLLSFTSLALIYTIMLIGVYITSSHQGLSCPDWPLCPNGLGIPGPEYFFEHIHRMLVIITSAFIFATAIYAYFYARSVSTTAILAAVIVIIQIVLGMVMVYSKLHALIVASHLATGILLFAMLLLTFISSYRERKNSLVK
;
A
#
# COMPACT_ATOMS: atom_id res chain seq x y z
N MET A 1 22.34 20.21 -27.63
CA MET A 1 22.25 19.91 -26.19
C MET A 1 20.84 20.30 -25.72
N SER A 2 19.95 19.32 -25.58
CA SER A 2 18.58 19.55 -25.13
C SER A 2 18.60 19.85 -23.63
N THR A 3 18.27 21.10 -23.26
CA THR A 3 18.02 21.48 -21.87
C THR A 3 16.79 20.71 -21.38
N GLN A 4 16.99 19.60 -20.70
CA GLN A 4 15.92 18.97 -19.92
C GLN A 4 15.44 19.98 -18.88
N GLN A 5 14.36 20.69 -19.19
CA GLN A 5 13.64 21.45 -18.19
C GLN A 5 13.29 20.50 -17.04
N ALA A 6 13.85 20.73 -15.88
CA ALA A 6 13.53 20.01 -14.65
C ALA A 6 12.02 20.13 -14.42
N LYS A 7 11.29 19.07 -14.78
CA LYS A 7 9.83 19.06 -14.71
C LYS A 7 9.43 19.11 -13.23
N HIS A 8 8.86 20.22 -12.83
CA HIS A 8 8.43 20.49 -11.45
C HIS A 8 7.46 19.40 -10.97
N ILE A 9 7.79 18.69 -9.88
CA ILE A 9 6.89 17.70 -9.27
C ILE A 9 5.69 18.43 -8.64
N PRO A 10 4.45 18.12 -9.07
CA PRO A 10 3.24 18.75 -8.53
C PRO A 10 3.03 18.41 -7.04
N ARG A 11 2.48 19.36 -6.27
CA ARG A 11 2.14 19.13 -4.85
C ARG A 11 1.23 17.91 -4.65
N LYS A 12 0.35 17.64 -5.62
CA LYS A 12 -0.55 16.46 -5.60
C LYS A 12 0.23 15.14 -5.53
N MET A 13 1.37 15.03 -6.22
CA MET A 13 2.22 13.84 -6.17
C MET A 13 2.75 13.57 -4.75
N LEU A 14 3.20 14.62 -4.06
CA LEU A 14 3.64 14.49 -2.66
C LEU A 14 2.52 14.06 -1.74
N LEU A 15 1.33 14.64 -1.89
CA LEU A 15 0.18 14.28 -1.06
C LEU A 15 -0.24 12.83 -1.31
N LEU A 16 -0.34 12.40 -2.57
CA LEU A 16 -0.69 11.02 -2.91
C LEU A 16 0.32 10.01 -2.37
N SER A 17 1.62 10.24 -2.61
CA SER A 17 2.68 9.32 -2.14
C SER A 17 2.79 9.30 -0.62
N PHE A 18 2.63 10.43 0.07
CA PHE A 18 2.61 10.49 1.53
C PHE A 18 1.40 9.76 2.11
N THR A 19 0.18 9.99 1.56
CA THR A 19 -1.04 9.31 2.01
C THR A 19 -0.92 7.80 1.81
N SER A 20 -0.42 7.34 0.64
CA SER A 20 -0.19 5.91 0.40
C SER A 20 0.80 5.31 1.39
N LEU A 21 1.89 6.03 1.71
CA LEU A 21 2.90 5.61 2.68
C LEU A 21 2.34 5.52 4.10
N ALA A 22 1.55 6.51 4.53
CA ALA A 22 0.93 6.51 5.86
C ALA A 22 -0.11 5.39 6.00
N LEU A 23 -0.92 5.16 4.97
CA LEU A 23 -1.93 4.11 4.96
C LEU A 23 -1.28 2.72 5.01
N ILE A 24 -0.25 2.46 4.19
CA ILE A 24 0.41 1.13 4.22
C ILE A 24 1.09 0.87 5.57
N TYR A 25 1.69 1.89 6.20
CA TYR A 25 2.23 1.76 7.55
C TYR A 25 1.15 1.38 8.57
N THR A 26 -0.01 2.04 8.52
CA THR A 26 -1.16 1.72 9.38
C THR A 26 -1.65 0.29 9.18
N ILE A 27 -1.76 -0.17 7.92
CA ILE A 27 -2.17 -1.53 7.60
C ILE A 27 -1.16 -2.55 8.14
N MET A 28 0.14 -2.28 8.02
CA MET A 28 1.19 -3.17 8.56
C MET A 28 1.06 -3.31 10.07
N LEU A 29 0.82 -2.22 10.81
CA LEU A 29 0.61 -2.26 12.26
C LEU A 29 -0.61 -3.10 12.63
N ILE A 30 -1.75 -2.89 11.96
CA ILE A 30 -2.97 -3.66 12.21
C ILE A 30 -2.75 -5.13 11.85
N GLY A 31 -2.07 -5.43 10.74
CA GLY A 31 -1.77 -6.80 10.31
C GLY A 31 -0.90 -7.55 11.32
N VAL A 32 0.14 -6.90 11.87
CA VAL A 32 0.96 -7.48 12.94
C VAL A 32 0.12 -7.72 14.21
N TYR A 33 -0.74 -6.77 14.58
CA TYR A 33 -1.63 -6.92 15.73
C TYR A 33 -2.57 -8.12 15.55
N ILE A 34 -3.23 -8.25 14.40
CA ILE A 34 -4.14 -9.36 14.07
C ILE A 34 -3.41 -10.71 14.20
N THR A 35 -2.20 -10.80 13.66
CA THR A 35 -1.41 -12.03 13.71
C THR A 35 -0.98 -12.37 15.14
N SER A 36 -0.50 -11.39 15.89
CA SER A 36 -0.01 -11.59 17.28
C SER A 36 -1.14 -11.85 18.29
N SER A 37 -2.35 -11.34 18.01
CA SER A 37 -3.55 -11.59 18.82
C SER A 37 -4.34 -12.84 18.42
N HIS A 38 -3.80 -13.66 17.50
CA HIS A 38 -4.46 -14.88 16.96
C HIS A 38 -5.81 -14.64 16.30
N GLN A 39 -6.05 -13.43 15.76
CA GLN A 39 -7.29 -13.03 15.08
C GLN A 39 -7.23 -13.14 13.56
N GLY A 40 -6.16 -13.69 12.99
CA GLY A 40 -5.92 -13.72 11.54
C GLY A 40 -6.81 -14.64 10.72
N LEU A 41 -7.73 -15.37 11.37
CA LEU A 41 -8.77 -16.19 10.74
C LEU A 41 -10.13 -15.90 11.37
N SER A 42 -10.34 -14.72 11.93
CA SER A 42 -11.64 -14.36 12.50
C SER A 42 -12.71 -14.29 11.41
N CYS A 43 -12.37 -13.77 10.22
CA CYS A 43 -13.27 -13.79 9.06
C CYS A 43 -13.06 -15.06 8.22
N PRO A 44 -14.05 -15.97 8.15
CA PRO A 44 -13.90 -17.27 7.50
C PRO A 44 -13.79 -17.16 5.97
N ASP A 45 -14.37 -16.12 5.39
CA ASP A 45 -14.44 -15.93 3.94
C ASP A 45 -13.56 -14.81 3.45
N TRP A 46 -13.29 -14.76 2.16
CA TRP A 46 -12.58 -13.72 1.47
C TRP A 46 -13.37 -13.29 0.21
N PRO A 47 -13.44 -12.02 -0.15
CA PRO A 47 -12.65 -10.86 0.34
C PRO A 47 -13.22 -10.16 1.58
N LEU A 48 -14.48 -10.37 1.91
CA LEU A 48 -15.18 -9.67 2.99
C LEU A 48 -15.43 -10.59 4.20
N CYS A 49 -15.68 -9.97 5.36
CA CYS A 49 -16.18 -10.67 6.53
C CYS A 49 -17.69 -10.91 6.44
N PRO A 50 -18.32 -11.72 7.33
CA PRO A 50 -19.73 -12.15 7.19
C PRO A 50 -20.75 -11.03 6.98
N ASN A 51 -20.53 -9.83 7.51
CA ASN A 51 -21.44 -8.68 7.33
C ASN A 51 -21.13 -7.83 6.06
N GLY A 52 -20.32 -8.34 5.13
CA GLY A 52 -19.97 -7.63 3.90
C GLY A 52 -19.27 -6.31 4.18
N LEU A 53 -19.81 -5.18 3.69
CA LEU A 53 -19.32 -3.83 3.93
C LEU A 53 -19.93 -3.18 5.18
N GLY A 54 -20.83 -3.88 5.88
CA GLY A 54 -21.50 -3.39 7.08
C GLY A 54 -20.58 -3.33 8.31
N ILE A 55 -21.13 -2.88 9.44
CA ILE A 55 -20.41 -2.86 10.70
C ILE A 55 -20.16 -4.30 11.17
N PRO A 56 -18.92 -4.71 11.40
CA PRO A 56 -18.59 -6.08 11.81
C PRO A 56 -19.00 -6.32 13.27
N GLY A 57 -19.22 -7.60 13.61
CA GLY A 57 -19.25 -8.01 15.01
C GLY A 57 -17.88 -7.78 15.69
N PRO A 58 -17.86 -7.70 17.04
CA PRO A 58 -16.62 -7.45 17.78
C PRO A 58 -15.51 -8.46 17.46
N GLU A 59 -15.87 -9.71 17.20
CA GLU A 59 -14.95 -10.81 16.87
C GLU A 59 -14.25 -10.64 15.53
N TYR A 60 -14.85 -9.92 14.58
CA TYR A 60 -14.32 -9.69 13.23
C TYR A 60 -13.67 -8.32 13.08
N PHE A 61 -13.73 -7.46 14.10
CA PHE A 61 -13.49 -6.02 13.97
C PHE A 61 -12.13 -5.69 13.36
N PHE A 62 -11.05 -6.21 13.89
CA PHE A 62 -9.71 -5.84 13.42
C PHE A 62 -9.40 -6.38 12.03
N GLU A 63 -9.79 -7.63 11.73
CA GLU A 63 -9.59 -8.20 10.41
C GLU A 63 -10.44 -7.50 9.36
N HIS A 64 -11.70 -7.14 9.70
CA HIS A 64 -12.56 -6.36 8.83
C HIS A 64 -11.97 -4.98 8.50
N ILE A 65 -11.54 -4.22 9.52
CA ILE A 65 -10.91 -2.91 9.33
C ILE A 65 -9.63 -3.03 8.49
N HIS A 66 -8.82 -4.05 8.73
CA HIS A 66 -7.63 -4.30 7.91
C HIS A 66 -8.01 -4.46 6.44
N ARG A 67 -8.99 -5.29 6.12
CA ARG A 67 -9.45 -5.53 4.73
C ARG A 67 -10.03 -4.26 4.09
N MET A 68 -10.81 -3.47 4.82
CA MET A 68 -11.34 -2.20 4.33
C MET A 68 -10.22 -1.20 4.04
N LEU A 69 -9.25 -1.09 4.93
CA LEU A 69 -8.07 -0.24 4.71
C LEU A 69 -7.23 -0.71 3.52
N VAL A 70 -7.14 -2.01 3.26
CA VAL A 70 -6.47 -2.54 2.06
C VAL A 70 -7.12 -2.02 0.79
N ILE A 71 -8.46 -2.00 0.71
CA ILE A 71 -9.19 -1.47 -0.46
C ILE A 71 -8.84 0.01 -0.67
N ILE A 72 -8.96 0.82 0.39
CA ILE A 72 -8.67 2.27 0.35
C ILE A 72 -7.22 2.52 -0.05
N THR A 73 -6.29 1.82 0.60
CA THR A 73 -4.84 1.98 0.33
C THR A 73 -4.48 1.60 -1.09
N SER A 74 -5.04 0.50 -1.61
CA SER A 74 -4.83 0.08 -2.99
C SER A 74 -5.29 1.15 -3.97
N ALA A 75 -6.45 1.77 -3.73
CA ALA A 75 -6.93 2.88 -4.56
C ALA A 75 -5.93 4.06 -4.56
N PHE A 76 -5.37 4.43 -3.40
CA PHE A 76 -4.35 5.49 -3.31
C PHE A 76 -3.04 5.10 -4.00
N ILE A 77 -2.59 3.85 -3.90
CA ILE A 77 -1.38 3.36 -4.58
C ILE A 77 -1.56 3.40 -6.09
N PHE A 78 -2.69 2.92 -6.62
CA PHE A 78 -2.99 3.02 -8.05
C PHE A 78 -3.11 4.46 -8.52
N ALA A 79 -3.79 5.33 -7.76
CA ALA A 79 -3.86 6.76 -8.08
C ALA A 79 -2.45 7.40 -8.11
N THR A 80 -1.57 7.02 -7.16
CA THR A 80 -0.17 7.48 -7.13
C THR A 80 0.59 7.03 -8.36
N ALA A 81 0.46 5.76 -8.77
CA ALA A 81 1.14 5.20 -9.95
C ALA A 81 0.65 5.85 -11.25
N ILE A 82 -0.67 5.99 -11.41
CA ILE A 82 -1.28 6.64 -12.57
C ILE A 82 -0.84 8.11 -12.66
N TYR A 83 -0.91 8.84 -11.53
CA TYR A 83 -0.50 10.23 -11.50
C TYR A 83 0.99 10.40 -11.78
N ALA A 84 1.85 9.53 -11.23
CA ALA A 84 3.27 9.53 -11.52
C ALA A 84 3.56 9.28 -13.00
N TYR A 85 2.86 8.34 -13.61
CA TYR A 85 3.01 8.01 -15.04
C TYR A 85 2.76 9.22 -15.94
N PHE A 86 1.73 10.00 -15.69
CA PHE A 86 1.36 11.15 -16.55
C PHE A 86 2.09 12.45 -16.19
N TYR A 87 2.34 12.71 -14.91
CA TYR A 87 2.76 14.04 -14.43
C TYR A 87 4.11 14.07 -13.71
N ALA A 88 4.68 12.92 -13.31
CA ALA A 88 5.92 12.82 -12.54
C ALA A 88 6.76 11.61 -12.97
N ARG A 89 7.14 11.58 -14.24
CA ARG A 89 7.84 10.45 -14.90
C ARG A 89 9.10 9.98 -14.18
N SER A 90 9.83 10.87 -13.53
CA SER A 90 11.06 10.55 -12.79
C SER A 90 10.85 9.56 -11.63
N VAL A 91 9.65 9.57 -11.03
CA VAL A 91 9.27 8.66 -9.93
C VAL A 91 8.25 7.58 -10.34
N SER A 92 7.93 7.51 -11.64
CA SER A 92 6.90 6.59 -12.12
C SER A 92 7.28 5.12 -11.95
N THR A 93 8.54 4.77 -12.11
CA THR A 93 9.00 3.38 -11.99
C THR A 93 8.75 2.82 -10.59
N THR A 94 9.14 3.54 -9.53
CA THR A 94 8.92 3.09 -8.15
C THR A 94 7.43 3.06 -7.80
N ALA A 95 6.65 4.01 -8.29
CA ALA A 95 5.20 4.04 -8.08
C ALA A 95 4.48 2.88 -8.79
N ILE A 96 4.88 2.53 -10.03
CA ILE A 96 4.32 1.39 -10.78
C ILE A 96 4.72 0.08 -10.11
N LEU A 97 5.98 -0.07 -9.68
CA LEU A 97 6.40 -1.25 -8.93
C LEU A 97 5.58 -1.42 -7.65
N ALA A 98 5.32 -0.35 -6.91
CA ALA A 98 4.43 -0.39 -5.75
C ALA A 98 3.01 -0.89 -6.12
N ALA A 99 2.45 -0.43 -7.25
CA ALA A 99 1.15 -0.88 -7.74
C ALA A 99 1.14 -2.37 -8.12
N VAL A 100 2.23 -2.88 -8.70
CA VAL A 100 2.37 -4.32 -8.99
C VAL A 100 2.47 -5.12 -7.67
N ILE A 101 3.29 -4.66 -6.72
CA ILE A 101 3.48 -5.35 -5.45
C ILE A 101 2.20 -5.38 -4.62
N VAL A 102 1.36 -4.33 -4.64
CA VAL A 102 0.07 -4.36 -3.92
C VAL A 102 -0.86 -5.43 -4.44
N ILE A 103 -0.86 -5.71 -5.74
CA ILE A 103 -1.63 -6.84 -6.32
C ILE A 103 -1.12 -8.17 -5.74
N ILE A 104 0.19 -8.35 -5.69
CA ILE A 104 0.81 -9.55 -5.09
C ILE A 104 0.40 -9.67 -3.61
N GLN A 105 0.39 -8.56 -2.87
CA GLN A 105 -0.02 -8.53 -1.47
C GLN A 105 -1.47 -8.96 -1.26
N ILE A 106 -2.38 -8.51 -2.12
CA ILE A 106 -3.80 -8.91 -2.07
C ILE A 106 -3.93 -10.41 -2.32
N VAL A 107 -3.22 -10.94 -3.32
CA VAL A 107 -3.23 -12.38 -3.62
C VAL A 107 -2.64 -13.19 -2.47
N LEU A 108 -1.52 -12.77 -1.89
CA LEU A 108 -0.93 -13.44 -0.73
C LEU A 108 -1.84 -13.39 0.49
N GLY A 109 -2.55 -12.27 0.72
CA GLY A 109 -3.55 -12.15 1.78
C GLY A 109 -4.71 -13.13 1.60
N MET A 110 -5.20 -13.31 0.36
CA MET A 110 -6.19 -14.32 0.03
C MET A 110 -5.67 -15.74 0.32
N VAL A 111 -4.46 -16.05 -0.15
CA VAL A 111 -3.84 -17.36 0.07
C VAL A 111 -3.61 -17.65 1.55
N MET A 112 -3.29 -16.62 2.38
CA MET A 112 -3.16 -16.78 3.84
C MET A 112 -4.44 -17.31 4.49
N VAL A 113 -5.62 -16.79 4.11
CA VAL A 113 -6.91 -17.25 4.65
C VAL A 113 -7.13 -18.71 4.27
N TYR A 114 -7.02 -19.06 2.99
CA TYR A 114 -7.28 -20.42 2.51
C TYR A 114 -6.23 -21.45 2.96
N SER A 115 -4.97 -21.02 3.17
CA SER A 115 -3.92 -21.89 3.72
C SER A 115 -3.91 -21.98 5.25
N LYS A 116 -4.90 -21.36 5.92
CA LYS A 116 -5.01 -21.31 7.38
C LYS A 116 -3.73 -20.81 8.05
N LEU A 117 -3.20 -19.70 7.52
CA LEU A 117 -1.98 -19.03 8.01
C LEU A 117 -0.73 -19.90 7.94
N HIS A 118 -0.56 -20.66 6.85
CA HIS A 118 0.67 -21.44 6.66
C HIS A 118 1.91 -20.52 6.79
N ALA A 119 2.87 -20.90 7.64
CA ALA A 119 3.98 -20.05 8.07
C ALA A 119 4.79 -19.44 6.91
N LEU A 120 5.04 -20.20 5.83
CA LEU A 120 5.74 -19.68 4.66
C LEU A 120 4.96 -18.58 3.94
N ILE A 121 3.64 -18.73 3.84
CA ILE A 121 2.77 -17.73 3.18
C ILE A 121 2.72 -16.44 4.03
N VAL A 122 2.60 -16.58 5.36
CA VAL A 122 2.67 -15.44 6.29
C VAL A 122 4.00 -14.70 6.14
N ALA A 123 5.12 -15.42 6.14
CA ALA A 123 6.46 -14.84 5.97
C ALA A 123 6.59 -14.11 4.62
N SER A 124 6.09 -14.71 3.53
CA SER A 124 6.10 -14.11 2.19
C SER A 124 5.25 -12.85 2.13
N HIS A 125 4.08 -12.85 2.76
CA HIS A 125 3.20 -11.66 2.84
C HIS A 125 3.88 -10.53 3.63
N LEU A 126 4.51 -10.82 4.76
CA LEU A 126 5.26 -9.82 5.53
C LEU A 126 6.45 -9.25 4.73
N ALA A 127 7.26 -10.12 4.10
CA ALA A 127 8.42 -9.69 3.33
C ALA A 127 8.02 -8.79 2.13
N THR A 128 6.98 -9.17 1.39
CA THR A 128 6.48 -8.35 0.28
C THR A 128 5.80 -7.07 0.77
N GLY A 129 5.20 -7.06 1.97
CA GLY A 129 4.69 -5.85 2.63
C GLY A 129 5.80 -4.83 2.92
N ILE A 130 6.93 -5.30 3.44
CA ILE A 130 8.12 -4.46 3.67
C ILE A 130 8.65 -3.90 2.33
N LEU A 131 8.68 -4.72 1.29
CA LEU A 131 9.10 -4.27 -0.05
C LEU A 131 8.13 -3.20 -0.60
N LEU A 132 6.82 -3.37 -0.44
CA LEU A 132 5.82 -2.38 -0.83
C LEU A 132 6.03 -1.05 -0.10
N PHE A 133 6.23 -1.10 1.22
CA PHE A 133 6.53 0.07 2.03
C PHE A 133 7.80 0.78 1.53
N ALA A 134 8.87 0.03 1.24
CA ALA A 134 10.13 0.59 0.72
C ALA A 134 9.93 1.29 -0.64
N MET A 135 9.14 0.71 -1.56
CA MET A 135 8.86 1.34 -2.86
C MET A 135 8.07 2.66 -2.71
N LEU A 136 7.08 2.70 -1.82
CA LEU A 136 6.32 3.92 -1.53
C LEU A 136 7.18 4.97 -0.84
N LEU A 137 8.07 4.57 0.08
CA LEU A 137 9.01 5.47 0.74
C LEU A 137 9.99 6.09 -0.28
N LEU A 138 10.54 5.27 -1.19
CA LEU A 138 11.40 5.77 -2.27
C LEU A 138 10.65 6.73 -3.19
N THR A 139 9.41 6.41 -3.54
CA THR A 139 8.55 7.29 -4.36
C THR A 139 8.32 8.64 -3.67
N PHE A 140 8.04 8.64 -2.37
CA PHE A 140 7.84 9.87 -1.59
C PHE A 140 9.12 10.70 -1.47
N ILE A 141 10.24 10.07 -1.06
CA ILE A 141 11.52 10.77 -0.87
C ILE A 141 12.02 11.37 -2.19
N SER A 142 11.93 10.63 -3.29
CA SER A 142 12.34 11.13 -4.60
C SER A 142 11.45 12.29 -5.05
N SER A 143 10.14 12.18 -4.87
CA SER A 143 9.20 13.28 -5.18
C SER A 143 9.50 14.54 -4.35
N TYR A 144 9.80 14.36 -3.07
CA TYR A 144 10.14 15.47 -2.16
C TYR A 144 11.44 16.16 -2.57
N ARG A 145 12.50 15.39 -2.84
CA ARG A 145 13.83 15.91 -3.25
C ARG A 145 13.73 16.69 -4.56
N GLU A 146 13.09 16.14 -5.57
CA GLU A 146 12.94 16.79 -6.87
C GLU A 146 12.13 18.09 -6.76
N ARG A 147 11.05 18.07 -5.99
CA ARG A 147 10.28 19.30 -5.73
C ARG A 147 11.11 20.35 -5.02
N LYS A 148 11.84 19.99 -3.95
CA LYS A 148 12.71 20.92 -3.23
C LYS A 148 13.73 21.55 -4.15
N ASN A 149 14.39 20.76 -4.99
CA ASN A 149 15.40 21.24 -5.93
C ASN A 149 14.83 22.17 -7.01
N SER A 150 13.56 22.02 -7.36
CA SER A 150 12.87 22.89 -8.33
C SER A 150 12.44 24.25 -7.74
N LEU A 151 12.39 24.40 -6.41
CA LEU A 151 12.04 25.65 -5.73
C LEU A 151 13.28 26.51 -5.40
N VAL A 152 14.47 25.93 -5.45
CA VAL A 152 15.74 26.61 -5.13
C VAL A 152 16.41 27.19 -6.39
N LYS A 153 15.97 26.77 -7.57
CA LYS A 153 16.40 27.33 -8.86
C LYS A 153 15.52 28.47 -9.33
#